data_4d532f5fcc88109faa5b58245f53f933
#
_entry.id   4d532f5fcc88109faa5b58245f53f933
#
_cell.length_a   1.000
_cell.length_b   1.000
_cell.length_c   1.000
_cell.angle_alpha   90.00
_cell.angle_beta   90.00
_cell.angle_gamma   90.00
#
_symmetry.space_group_name_H-M   'P 1'
#
loop_
_entity.id
_entity.type
_entity.pdbx_description
1 polymer ?
#
loop_
_entity_poly.entity_id
_entity_poly.type
_entity_poly.pdbx_seq_one_letter_code
_entity_poly.pdbx_strand_id
1 'polypeptide(L)'
;MRPLSPQFRPYGWALSTREIAALAGIAPEDVLRFDGNTPPEPPPTAGPETVVKALARINAYRHGGFPELLRAIADYNGVEPENVVLGAGADDILMLCARSYAGPGDRVAVADEPSYPVYRVATWVAGAEVGDDEPVLTFVCRPHNPTGALVDLPSARPLVVDEAYYEYAGETAVPLLDDDVIVVRTFSKAFGLASARVGYALAAAETAAALNARQEPAPVSTLSAALALAGLQAGPPDVSATIAERERLAKGLRELGLEPLPSWTNFLLVPHERAAELADALLRRGLPVRPSPGAIRITVHRPDADDRLLAALGELL
;
A
#
# COMPACT_ATOMS: atom_id res chain seq x y z
N MET A 1 -26.15 15.55 -6.51
CA MET A 1 -25.09 14.72 -5.94
C MET A 1 -25.65 14.04 -4.69
N ARG A 2 -25.44 12.73 -4.51
CA ARG A 2 -25.87 12.08 -3.25
C ARG A 2 -25.03 12.65 -2.09
N PRO A 3 -25.59 12.89 -0.90
CA PRO A 3 -24.82 13.31 0.26
C PRO A 3 -23.84 12.19 0.63
N LEU A 4 -22.62 12.58 0.99
CA LEU A 4 -21.66 11.64 1.57
C LEU A 4 -22.06 11.30 3.02
N SER A 5 -21.57 10.19 3.56
CA SER A 5 -21.73 9.85 4.97
C SER A 5 -21.35 11.04 5.87
N PRO A 6 -22.08 11.33 6.95
CA PRO A 6 -21.68 12.34 7.94
C PRO A 6 -20.32 12.08 8.57
N GLN A 7 -19.85 10.83 8.54
CA GLN A 7 -18.54 10.40 9.01
C GLN A 7 -17.43 10.66 7.98
N PHE A 8 -17.77 10.98 6.72
CA PHE A 8 -16.79 11.13 5.65
C PHE A 8 -15.68 12.13 6.00
N ARG A 9 -14.46 11.69 5.85
CA ARG A 9 -13.26 12.51 5.91
C ARG A 9 -12.42 12.20 4.67
N PRO A 10 -12.04 13.21 3.87
CA PRO A 10 -11.20 12.99 2.70
C PRO A 10 -9.82 12.46 3.11
N TYR A 11 -9.22 11.67 2.24
CA TYR A 11 -7.81 11.31 2.40
C TYR A 11 -6.94 12.56 2.29
N GLY A 12 -6.14 12.82 3.33
CA GLY A 12 -5.23 13.96 3.37
C GLY A 12 -3.92 13.66 2.62
N TRP A 13 -3.54 14.50 1.66
CA TRP A 13 -2.23 14.43 1.04
C TRP A 13 -1.12 14.84 2.01
N ALA A 14 0.00 14.12 1.98
CA ALA A 14 1.23 14.57 2.61
C ALA A 14 1.78 15.80 1.86
N LEU A 15 2.61 16.60 2.53
CA LEU A 15 3.30 17.73 1.90
C LEU A 15 4.20 17.21 0.75
N SER A 16 4.27 18.00 -0.31
CA SER A 16 5.20 17.75 -1.41
C SER A 16 6.65 17.90 -0.96
N THR A 17 7.58 17.27 -1.67
CA THR A 17 9.03 17.42 -1.41
C THR A 17 9.47 18.89 -1.44
N ARG A 18 8.90 19.72 -2.33
CA ARG A 18 9.19 21.15 -2.41
C ARG A 18 8.71 21.94 -1.18
N GLU A 19 7.52 21.63 -0.68
CA GLU A 19 7.00 22.28 0.55
C GLU A 19 7.85 21.88 1.75
N ILE A 20 8.25 20.62 1.86
CA ILE A 20 9.14 20.13 2.93
C ILE A 20 10.50 20.82 2.84
N ALA A 21 11.10 20.88 1.66
CA ALA A 21 12.38 21.55 1.42
C ALA A 21 12.33 23.03 1.85
N ALA A 22 11.24 23.74 1.50
CA ALA A 22 11.03 25.12 1.91
C ALA A 22 10.89 25.30 3.43
N LEU A 23 10.19 24.38 4.10
CA LEU A 23 10.07 24.38 5.57
C LEU A 23 11.41 24.08 6.27
N ALA A 24 12.22 23.21 5.70
CA ALA A 24 13.52 22.81 6.23
C ALA A 24 14.67 23.77 5.84
N GLY A 25 14.47 24.65 4.86
CA GLY A 25 15.51 25.53 4.34
C GLY A 25 16.63 24.81 3.59
N ILE A 26 16.31 23.70 2.90
CA ILE A 26 17.25 22.85 2.16
C ILE A 26 16.82 22.71 0.69
N ALA A 27 17.68 22.10 -0.15
CA ALA A 27 17.31 21.79 -1.52
C ALA A 27 16.31 20.59 -1.57
N PRO A 28 15.38 20.55 -2.55
CA PRO A 28 14.41 19.45 -2.66
C PRO A 28 15.06 18.06 -2.77
N GLU A 29 16.22 17.94 -3.38
CA GLU A 29 17.01 16.71 -3.51
C GLU A 29 17.59 16.20 -2.19
N ASP A 30 17.71 17.07 -1.18
CA ASP A 30 18.22 16.72 0.15
C ASP A 30 17.11 16.21 1.11
N VAL A 31 15.85 16.28 0.69
CA VAL A 31 14.74 15.74 1.48
C VAL A 31 14.73 14.22 1.41
N LEU A 32 14.78 13.56 2.57
CA LEU A 32 14.72 12.10 2.70
C LEU A 32 13.35 11.66 3.23
N ARG A 33 12.56 11.00 2.42
CA ARG A 33 11.16 10.66 2.71
C ARG A 33 11.00 9.34 3.44
N PHE A 34 10.71 9.40 4.74
CA PHE A 34 10.41 8.24 5.59
C PHE A 34 8.90 8.04 5.83
N ASP A 35 8.04 8.72 5.06
CA ASP A 35 6.59 8.76 5.27
C ASP A 35 5.76 7.95 4.27
N GLY A 36 6.37 7.47 3.17
CA GLY A 36 5.66 6.93 2.00
C GLY A 36 5.52 5.41 1.94
N ASN A 37 6.28 4.64 2.73
CA ASN A 37 6.36 3.17 2.62
C ASN A 37 6.68 2.70 1.18
N THR A 38 7.58 3.39 0.51
CA THR A 38 8.07 3.06 -0.83
C THR A 38 9.57 2.86 -0.80
N PRO A 39 10.13 1.99 -1.66
CA PRO A 39 11.58 1.91 -1.80
C PRO A 39 12.19 3.27 -2.16
N PRO A 40 13.42 3.55 -1.71
CA PRO A 40 14.08 4.83 -1.97
C PRO A 40 14.46 5.04 -3.44
N GLU A 41 14.67 3.96 -4.18
CA GLU A 41 15.10 3.97 -5.57
C GLU A 41 14.04 3.35 -6.49
N PRO A 42 13.94 3.82 -7.75
CA PRO A 42 13.08 3.18 -8.74
C PRO A 42 13.64 1.79 -9.10
N PRO A 43 12.77 0.82 -9.45
CA PRO A 43 13.25 -0.50 -9.84
C PRO A 43 13.99 -0.44 -11.19
N PRO A 44 15.03 -1.28 -11.40
CA PRO A 44 15.76 -1.33 -12.68
C PRO A 44 14.88 -1.62 -13.89
N THR A 45 13.75 -2.33 -13.68
CA THR A 45 12.76 -2.67 -14.71
C THR A 45 11.94 -1.48 -15.23
N ALA A 46 11.96 -0.35 -14.51
CA ALA A 46 11.36 0.91 -14.95
C ALA A 46 12.27 1.71 -15.92
N GLY A 47 13.20 1.04 -16.59
CA GLY A 47 14.15 1.66 -17.50
C GLY A 47 13.54 2.24 -18.79
N PRO A 48 14.30 3.06 -19.52
CA PRO A 48 13.83 3.77 -20.72
C PRO A 48 13.27 2.84 -21.80
N GLU A 49 13.81 1.64 -21.96
CA GLU A 49 13.38 0.69 -23.00
C GLU A 49 11.91 0.26 -22.79
N THR A 50 11.54 -0.10 -21.54
CA THR A 50 10.16 -0.48 -21.19
C THR A 50 9.20 0.68 -21.47
N VAL A 51 9.58 1.89 -21.08
CA VAL A 51 8.77 3.10 -21.26
C VAL A 51 8.59 3.42 -22.74
N VAL A 52 9.66 3.42 -23.54
CA VAL A 52 9.62 3.75 -24.97
C VAL A 52 8.74 2.76 -25.74
N LYS A 53 8.86 1.46 -25.47
CA LYS A 53 8.01 0.43 -26.07
C LYS A 53 6.51 0.64 -25.74
N ALA A 54 6.21 0.97 -24.50
CA ALA A 54 4.84 1.26 -24.09
C ALA A 54 4.26 2.52 -24.74
N LEU A 55 5.08 3.57 -24.90
CA LEU A 55 4.68 4.83 -25.50
C LEU A 55 4.44 4.73 -27.01
N ALA A 56 5.01 3.75 -27.71
CA ALA A 56 4.86 3.59 -29.16
C ALA A 56 3.38 3.44 -29.63
N ARG A 57 2.47 3.10 -28.73
CA ARG A 57 1.04 2.92 -29.00
C ARG A 57 0.14 3.66 -27.99
N ILE A 58 0.63 4.72 -27.39
CA ILE A 58 -0.08 5.46 -26.33
C ILE A 58 -1.40 6.08 -26.82
N ASN A 59 -1.54 6.30 -28.11
CA ASN A 59 -2.74 6.85 -28.75
C ASN A 59 -3.87 5.83 -28.95
N ALA A 60 -3.65 4.54 -28.62
CA ALA A 60 -4.62 3.49 -28.90
C ALA A 60 -5.04 2.76 -27.61
N TYR A 61 -6.35 2.51 -27.49
CA TYR A 61 -6.83 1.58 -26.47
C TYR A 61 -6.31 0.17 -26.75
N ARG A 62 -5.97 -0.55 -25.68
CA ARG A 62 -5.56 -1.96 -25.80
C ARG A 62 -6.81 -2.84 -25.84
N HIS A 63 -7.27 -3.15 -27.05
CA HIS A 63 -8.37 -4.08 -27.24
C HIS A 63 -7.98 -5.49 -26.75
N GLY A 64 -8.90 -6.17 -26.02
CA GLY A 64 -8.65 -7.48 -25.42
C GLY A 64 -7.90 -7.43 -24.07
N GLY A 65 -7.72 -6.25 -23.49
CA GLY A 65 -7.11 -6.09 -22.16
C GLY A 65 -5.60 -6.39 -22.14
N PHE A 66 -5.13 -6.99 -21.03
CA PHE A 66 -3.72 -7.27 -20.76
C PHE A 66 -3.47 -8.76 -20.47
N PRO A 67 -3.72 -9.70 -21.41
CA PRO A 67 -3.66 -11.14 -21.13
C PRO A 67 -2.27 -11.63 -20.69
N GLU A 68 -1.20 -11.01 -21.18
CA GLU A 68 0.18 -11.31 -20.75
C GLU A 68 0.42 -10.93 -19.29
N LEU A 69 -0.07 -9.75 -18.86
CA LEU A 69 0.03 -9.32 -17.48
C LEU A 69 -0.84 -10.18 -16.56
N LEU A 70 -2.08 -10.50 -16.96
CA LEU A 70 -2.97 -11.38 -16.19
C LEU A 70 -2.32 -12.75 -15.96
N ARG A 71 -1.72 -13.33 -17.00
CA ARG A 71 -1.01 -14.62 -16.89
C ARG A 71 0.21 -14.49 -15.97
N ALA A 72 1.03 -13.45 -16.13
CA ALA A 72 2.20 -13.24 -15.28
C ALA A 72 1.83 -13.03 -13.80
N ILE A 73 0.71 -12.34 -13.51
CA ILE A 73 0.17 -12.23 -12.14
C ILE A 73 -0.32 -13.59 -11.64
N ALA A 74 -1.04 -14.34 -12.46
CA ALA A 74 -1.54 -15.67 -12.11
C ALA A 74 -0.38 -16.62 -11.78
N ASP A 75 0.61 -16.71 -12.66
CA ASP A 75 1.82 -17.52 -12.45
C ASP A 75 2.58 -17.12 -11.17
N TYR A 76 2.72 -15.82 -10.91
CA TYR A 76 3.38 -15.29 -9.69
C TYR A 76 2.66 -15.70 -8.39
N ASN A 77 1.34 -15.88 -8.46
CA ASN A 77 0.51 -16.18 -7.30
C ASN A 77 0.05 -17.64 -7.22
N GLY A 78 0.36 -18.47 -8.22
CA GLY A 78 -0.08 -19.86 -8.29
C GLY A 78 -1.59 -20.04 -8.45
N VAL A 79 -2.22 -19.16 -9.23
CA VAL A 79 -3.66 -19.17 -9.53
C VAL A 79 -3.90 -19.13 -11.04
N GLU A 80 -5.16 -19.20 -11.49
CA GLU A 80 -5.50 -19.05 -12.90
C GLU A 80 -5.75 -17.58 -13.28
N PRO A 81 -5.57 -17.17 -14.57
CA PRO A 81 -5.83 -15.78 -15.00
C PRO A 81 -7.24 -15.28 -14.71
N GLU A 82 -8.22 -16.17 -14.65
CA GLU A 82 -9.62 -15.92 -14.33
C GLU A 82 -9.84 -15.48 -12.88
N ASN A 83 -8.88 -15.74 -12.01
CA ASN A 83 -8.88 -15.29 -10.60
C ASN A 83 -8.42 -13.84 -10.44
N VAL A 84 -7.91 -13.19 -11.50
CA VAL A 84 -7.22 -11.90 -11.41
C VAL A 84 -8.14 -10.74 -11.79
N VAL A 85 -8.14 -9.69 -10.96
CA VAL A 85 -8.78 -8.38 -11.23
C VAL A 85 -7.73 -7.31 -11.19
N LEU A 86 -7.47 -6.62 -12.32
CA LEU A 86 -6.52 -5.50 -12.39
C LEU A 86 -7.17 -4.21 -11.88
N GLY A 87 -6.36 -3.29 -11.34
CA GLY A 87 -6.82 -1.97 -10.93
C GLY A 87 -5.72 -0.90 -10.91
N ALA A 88 -6.14 0.35 -10.82
CA ALA A 88 -5.24 1.51 -10.72
C ALA A 88 -4.57 1.62 -9.34
N GLY A 89 -3.90 0.57 -8.91
CA GLY A 89 -3.34 0.36 -7.58
C GLY A 89 -4.32 -0.36 -6.64
N ALA A 90 -3.84 -0.75 -5.46
CA ALA A 90 -4.67 -1.38 -4.44
C ALA A 90 -5.87 -0.50 -4.04
N ASP A 91 -5.70 0.81 -3.96
CA ASP A 91 -6.77 1.74 -3.58
C ASP A 91 -8.00 1.64 -4.48
N ASP A 92 -7.80 1.53 -5.80
CA ASP A 92 -8.89 1.34 -6.77
C ASP A 92 -9.62 0.01 -6.55
N ILE A 93 -8.88 -1.05 -6.29
CA ILE A 93 -9.44 -2.38 -5.97
C ILE A 93 -10.24 -2.34 -4.66
N LEU A 94 -9.73 -1.68 -3.61
CA LEU A 94 -10.45 -1.51 -2.34
C LEU A 94 -11.76 -0.74 -2.54
N MET A 95 -11.73 0.34 -3.35
CA MET A 95 -12.93 1.08 -3.75
C MET A 95 -13.91 0.21 -4.54
N LEU A 96 -13.40 -0.62 -5.47
CA LEU A 96 -14.20 -1.56 -6.24
C LEU A 96 -14.88 -2.58 -5.32
N CYS A 97 -14.16 -3.18 -4.38
CA CYS A 97 -14.72 -4.11 -3.41
C CYS A 97 -15.83 -3.44 -2.58
N ALA A 98 -15.56 -2.29 -1.97
CA ALA A 98 -16.55 -1.58 -1.18
C ALA A 98 -17.84 -1.31 -1.97
N ARG A 99 -17.74 -0.72 -3.17
CA ARG A 99 -18.93 -0.40 -4.00
C ARG A 99 -19.63 -1.62 -4.60
N SER A 100 -18.95 -2.79 -4.61
CA SER A 100 -19.53 -4.03 -5.13
C SER A 100 -20.37 -4.78 -4.08
N TYR A 101 -20.02 -4.64 -2.81
CA TYR A 101 -20.64 -5.36 -1.70
C TYR A 101 -21.54 -4.48 -0.84
N ALA A 102 -21.26 -3.16 -0.76
CA ALA A 102 -21.92 -2.28 0.18
C ALA A 102 -22.57 -1.06 -0.49
N GLY A 103 -23.63 -0.56 0.16
CA GLY A 103 -24.40 0.61 -0.23
C GLY A 103 -25.05 1.31 0.97
N PRO A 104 -25.99 2.24 0.74
CA PRO A 104 -26.67 2.95 1.82
C PRO A 104 -27.44 2.02 2.75
N GLY A 105 -27.18 2.14 4.05
CA GLY A 105 -27.76 1.30 5.08
C GLY A 105 -26.93 0.08 5.48
N ASP A 106 -25.92 -0.26 4.67
CA ASP A 106 -25.00 -1.36 4.97
C ASP A 106 -23.86 -0.91 5.90
N ARG A 107 -23.25 -1.89 6.58
CA ARG A 107 -22.02 -1.70 7.38
C ARG A 107 -20.86 -2.50 6.81
N VAL A 108 -19.68 -1.90 6.91
CA VAL A 108 -18.42 -2.51 6.53
C VAL A 108 -17.47 -2.48 7.73
N ALA A 109 -16.98 -3.64 8.13
CA ALA A 109 -16.00 -3.73 9.20
C ALA A 109 -14.58 -3.43 8.70
N VAL A 110 -13.79 -2.79 9.57
CA VAL A 110 -12.35 -2.60 9.38
C VAL A 110 -11.65 -3.21 10.59
N ALA A 111 -10.95 -4.32 10.38
CA ALA A 111 -10.25 -5.02 11.46
C ALA A 111 -9.01 -4.24 11.91
N ASP A 112 -8.67 -4.39 13.21
CA ASP A 112 -7.43 -3.87 13.83
C ASP A 112 -7.27 -2.33 13.67
N GLU A 113 -8.30 -1.59 14.00
CA GLU A 113 -8.23 -0.11 14.02
C GLU A 113 -7.26 0.44 15.09
N PRO A 114 -6.49 1.51 14.80
CA PRO A 114 -6.46 2.26 13.56
C PRO A 114 -5.71 1.52 12.44
N SER A 115 -6.29 1.50 11.24
CA SER A 115 -5.74 0.82 10.07
C SER A 115 -5.58 1.78 8.87
N TYR A 116 -5.36 1.23 7.66
CA TYR A 116 -5.17 2.06 6.47
C TYR A 116 -6.44 2.88 6.15
N PRO A 117 -6.35 4.22 6.09
CA PRO A 117 -7.53 5.08 6.02
C PRO A 117 -8.44 4.87 4.79
N VAL A 118 -7.89 4.28 3.70
CA VAL A 118 -8.65 4.07 2.46
C VAL A 118 -9.82 3.11 2.66
N TYR A 119 -9.76 2.15 3.60
CA TYR A 119 -10.90 1.26 3.87
C TYR A 119 -12.14 2.05 4.30
N ARG A 120 -11.96 3.00 5.22
CA ARG A 120 -13.05 3.91 5.65
C ARG A 120 -13.53 4.80 4.51
N VAL A 121 -12.60 5.38 3.74
CA VAL A 121 -12.95 6.21 2.58
C VAL A 121 -13.73 5.42 1.55
N ALA A 122 -13.32 4.19 1.23
CA ALA A 122 -14.01 3.30 0.31
C ALA A 122 -15.44 2.97 0.79
N THR A 123 -15.59 2.65 2.07
CA THR A 123 -16.90 2.42 2.72
C THR A 123 -17.82 3.64 2.57
N TRP A 124 -17.33 4.82 2.92
CA TRP A 124 -18.13 6.05 2.86
C TRP A 124 -18.48 6.47 1.43
N VAL A 125 -17.60 6.24 0.45
CA VAL A 125 -17.87 6.51 -0.98
C VAL A 125 -18.90 5.54 -1.53
N ALA A 126 -18.92 4.30 -1.06
CA ALA A 126 -19.99 3.34 -1.38
C ALA A 126 -21.35 3.75 -0.79
N GLY A 127 -21.37 4.69 0.17
CA GLY A 127 -22.56 5.15 0.86
C GLY A 127 -22.88 4.35 2.14
N ALA A 128 -22.00 3.41 2.51
CA ALA A 128 -22.12 2.59 3.70
C ALA A 128 -21.49 3.27 4.94
N GLU A 129 -21.70 2.68 6.10
CA GLU A 129 -21.12 3.09 7.37
C GLU A 129 -20.04 2.10 7.83
N VAL A 130 -19.03 2.60 8.55
CA VAL A 130 -18.05 1.72 9.20
C VAL A 130 -18.65 1.19 10.50
N GLY A 131 -18.63 -0.13 10.69
CA GLY A 131 -19.16 -0.78 11.89
C GLY A 131 -19.07 -2.29 11.83
N ASP A 132 -19.04 -2.93 13.01
CA ASP A 132 -18.81 -4.37 13.17
C ASP A 132 -20.11 -5.19 13.38
N ASP A 133 -21.27 -4.51 13.46
CA ASP A 133 -22.55 -5.14 13.65
C ASP A 133 -23.11 -5.61 12.31
N GLU A 134 -23.16 -6.91 12.06
CA GLU A 134 -23.60 -7.57 10.82
C GLU A 134 -22.99 -6.96 9.54
N PRO A 135 -21.65 -6.87 9.41
CA PRO A 135 -21.01 -6.25 8.27
C PRO A 135 -21.21 -7.08 7.00
N VAL A 136 -21.54 -6.40 5.88
CA VAL A 136 -21.66 -7.03 4.56
C VAL A 136 -20.30 -7.28 3.90
N LEU A 137 -19.23 -6.67 4.43
CA LEU A 137 -17.84 -6.80 4.00
C LEU A 137 -16.93 -6.48 5.18
N THR A 138 -15.79 -7.18 5.26
CA THR A 138 -14.71 -6.89 6.24
C THR A 138 -13.41 -6.61 5.50
N PHE A 139 -12.72 -5.53 5.86
CA PHE A 139 -11.34 -5.25 5.44
C PHE A 139 -10.37 -5.62 6.55
N VAL A 140 -9.25 -6.26 6.19
CA VAL A 140 -8.08 -6.48 7.06
C VAL A 140 -6.81 -6.19 6.30
N CYS A 141 -5.84 -5.51 6.94
CA CYS A 141 -4.51 -5.26 6.39
C CYS A 141 -3.51 -6.28 6.99
N ARG A 142 -2.91 -7.12 6.16
CA ARG A 142 -2.00 -8.15 6.63
C ARG A 142 -0.82 -8.38 5.68
N PRO A 143 0.40 -7.96 6.05
CA PRO A 143 0.81 -7.28 7.29
C PRO A 143 0.15 -5.93 7.53
N HIS A 144 -0.09 -5.64 8.79
CA HIS A 144 -0.91 -4.51 9.21
C HIS A 144 -0.20 -3.15 9.06
N ASN A 145 -0.89 -2.20 8.51
CA ASN A 145 -0.47 -0.79 8.46
C ASN A 145 -1.42 0.01 9.38
N PRO A 146 -0.92 0.60 10.51
CA PRO A 146 0.44 1.13 10.67
C PRO A 146 1.41 0.30 11.55
N THR A 147 1.01 -0.81 12.17
CA THR A 147 1.85 -1.48 13.18
C THR A 147 2.98 -2.33 12.61
N GLY A 148 2.85 -2.81 11.37
CA GLY A 148 3.76 -3.76 10.76
C GLY A 148 3.49 -5.22 11.19
N ALA A 149 2.54 -5.48 12.06
CA ALA A 149 2.25 -6.81 12.61
C ALA A 149 1.63 -7.75 11.56
N LEU A 150 1.92 -9.03 11.72
CA LEU A 150 1.23 -10.10 10.99
C LEU A 150 -0.01 -10.52 11.84
N VAL A 151 -1.13 -9.81 11.62
CA VAL A 151 -2.37 -10.00 12.39
C VAL A 151 -3.11 -11.27 11.96
N ASP A 152 -3.98 -11.79 12.84
CA ASP A 152 -4.86 -12.91 12.51
C ASP A 152 -5.94 -12.50 11.50
N LEU A 153 -6.37 -13.46 10.68
CA LEU A 153 -7.47 -13.23 9.74
C LEU A 153 -8.81 -13.33 10.45
N PRO A 154 -9.70 -12.33 10.30
CA PRO A 154 -11.08 -12.43 10.77
C PRO A 154 -11.82 -13.64 10.18
N SER A 155 -12.76 -14.21 10.93
CA SER A 155 -13.65 -15.28 10.43
C SER A 155 -14.82 -14.76 9.59
N ALA A 156 -15.11 -13.46 9.67
CA ALA A 156 -16.19 -12.83 8.91
C ALA A 156 -15.97 -12.96 7.40
N ARG A 157 -17.06 -13.14 6.66
CA ARG A 157 -17.08 -13.27 5.19
C ARG A 157 -18.26 -12.43 4.62
N PRO A 158 -18.09 -11.80 3.45
CA PRO A 158 -16.86 -11.70 2.63
C PRO A 158 -15.71 -10.96 3.33
N LEU A 159 -14.46 -11.38 3.03
CA LEU A 159 -13.24 -10.79 3.63
C LEU A 159 -12.31 -10.26 2.54
N VAL A 160 -11.91 -9.00 2.62
CA VAL A 160 -10.84 -8.42 1.80
C VAL A 160 -9.56 -8.36 2.63
N VAL A 161 -8.54 -9.10 2.20
CA VAL A 161 -7.22 -9.13 2.82
C VAL A 161 -6.28 -8.25 1.98
N ASP A 162 -5.89 -7.10 2.51
CA ASP A 162 -4.90 -6.24 1.88
C ASP A 162 -3.49 -6.72 2.22
N GLU A 163 -2.86 -7.36 1.25
CA GLU A 163 -1.50 -7.91 1.30
C GLU A 163 -0.48 -6.99 0.60
N ALA A 164 -0.63 -5.67 0.72
CA ALA A 164 0.28 -4.71 0.09
C ALA A 164 1.76 -4.90 0.50
N TYR A 165 2.03 -5.61 1.58
CA TYR A 165 3.39 -5.90 2.09
C TYR A 165 3.74 -7.39 2.04
N TYR A 166 3.03 -8.18 1.21
CA TYR A 166 3.20 -9.63 1.09
C TYR A 166 4.67 -10.05 0.92
N GLU A 167 5.40 -9.39 0.05
CA GLU A 167 6.76 -9.76 -0.31
C GLU A 167 7.74 -9.67 0.88
N TYR A 168 7.42 -8.85 1.88
CA TYR A 168 8.23 -8.72 3.12
C TYR A 168 7.90 -9.77 4.17
N ALA A 169 6.71 -10.37 4.11
CA ALA A 169 6.22 -11.34 5.11
C ALA A 169 6.24 -12.78 4.60
N GLY A 170 5.97 -12.99 3.32
CA GLY A 170 5.85 -14.32 2.70
C GLY A 170 4.58 -15.09 3.08
N GLU A 171 3.67 -14.48 3.84
CA GLU A 171 2.42 -15.08 4.30
C GLU A 171 1.22 -14.59 3.47
N THR A 172 0.31 -15.48 3.08
CA THR A 172 -0.80 -15.13 2.18
C THR A 172 -2.11 -15.84 2.51
N ALA A 173 -3.23 -15.16 2.21
CA ALA A 173 -4.57 -15.71 2.25
C ALA A 173 -5.03 -16.30 0.90
N VAL A 174 -4.18 -16.37 -0.12
CA VAL A 174 -4.52 -16.98 -1.44
C VAL A 174 -5.13 -18.38 -1.33
N PRO A 175 -4.70 -19.28 -0.42
CA PRO A 175 -5.36 -20.59 -0.26
C PRO A 175 -6.82 -20.53 0.19
N LEU A 176 -7.36 -19.37 0.57
CA LEU A 176 -8.71 -19.18 1.08
C LEU A 176 -9.66 -18.51 0.06
N LEU A 177 -9.25 -18.37 -1.22
CA LEU A 177 -10.06 -17.65 -2.22
C LEU A 177 -11.47 -18.24 -2.40
N ASP A 178 -11.64 -19.54 -2.25
CA ASP A 178 -12.93 -20.23 -2.37
C ASP A 178 -13.85 -20.03 -1.14
N ASP A 179 -13.34 -19.42 -0.07
CA ASP A 179 -14.05 -19.12 1.17
C ASP A 179 -14.53 -17.66 1.25
N ASP A 180 -14.94 -17.05 0.14
CA ASP A 180 -15.30 -15.63 0.04
C ASP A 180 -14.19 -14.68 0.53
N VAL A 181 -12.95 -15.00 0.23
CA VAL A 181 -11.78 -14.16 0.48
C VAL A 181 -11.30 -13.51 -0.81
N ILE A 182 -11.06 -12.21 -0.75
CA ILE A 182 -10.44 -11.43 -1.83
C ILE A 182 -9.09 -10.94 -1.32
N VAL A 183 -8.01 -11.33 -1.99
CA VAL A 183 -6.66 -10.86 -1.67
C VAL A 183 -6.30 -9.68 -2.55
N VAL A 184 -5.89 -8.57 -1.96
CA VAL A 184 -5.49 -7.35 -2.69
C VAL A 184 -3.98 -7.16 -2.60
N ARG A 185 -3.30 -6.95 -3.73
CA ARG A 185 -1.86 -6.72 -3.83
C ARG A 185 -1.54 -5.51 -4.70
N THR A 186 -0.32 -5.01 -4.58
CA THR A 186 0.11 -3.79 -5.27
C THR A 186 1.54 -3.88 -5.77
N PHE A 187 1.81 -3.22 -6.89
CA PHE A 187 3.18 -2.99 -7.34
C PHE A 187 3.84 -1.75 -6.70
N SER A 188 3.12 -1.06 -5.81
CA SER A 188 3.60 0.20 -5.19
C SER A 188 4.68 0.02 -4.12
N LYS A 189 4.81 -1.19 -3.53
CA LYS A 189 5.70 -1.45 -2.39
C LYS A 189 6.96 -2.17 -2.83
N ALA A 190 7.07 -3.48 -2.69
CA ALA A 190 8.27 -4.23 -3.02
C ALA A 190 8.73 -4.05 -4.48
N PHE A 191 7.81 -3.95 -5.43
CA PHE A 191 8.12 -3.68 -6.83
C PHE A 191 8.54 -2.23 -7.14
N GLY A 192 8.41 -1.28 -6.20
CA GLY A 192 8.86 0.10 -6.37
C GLY A 192 8.09 0.94 -7.39
N LEU A 193 6.88 0.52 -7.80
CA LEU A 193 6.09 1.14 -8.86
C LEU A 193 4.92 2.00 -8.34
N ALA A 194 5.10 2.70 -7.21
CA ALA A 194 4.03 3.48 -6.58
C ALA A 194 3.36 4.49 -7.53
N SER A 195 4.16 5.19 -8.35
CA SER A 195 3.65 6.20 -9.30
C SER A 195 3.06 5.59 -10.57
N ALA A 196 3.30 4.31 -10.86
CA ALA A 196 2.71 3.63 -12.01
C ALA A 196 1.21 3.33 -11.80
N ARG A 197 0.71 3.41 -10.56
CA ARG A 197 -0.68 3.14 -10.22
C ARG A 197 -1.18 1.82 -10.80
N VAL A 198 -0.61 0.71 -10.35
CA VAL A 198 -1.04 -0.64 -10.74
C VAL A 198 -1.07 -1.56 -9.52
N GLY A 199 -2.13 -2.34 -9.45
CA GLY A 199 -2.37 -3.35 -8.44
C GLY A 199 -3.38 -4.37 -8.96
N TYR A 200 -3.69 -5.36 -8.15
CA TYR A 200 -4.62 -6.41 -8.53
C TYR A 200 -5.31 -7.02 -7.30
N ALA A 201 -6.47 -7.63 -7.54
CA ALA A 201 -7.06 -8.57 -6.62
C ALA A 201 -6.96 -9.99 -7.15
N LEU A 202 -6.96 -10.95 -6.22
CA LEU A 202 -7.15 -12.37 -6.45
C LEU A 202 -8.43 -12.80 -5.73
N ALA A 203 -9.29 -13.54 -6.42
CA ALA A 203 -10.54 -14.04 -5.86
C ALA A 203 -10.93 -15.35 -6.58
N ALA A 204 -11.93 -16.08 -6.05
CA ALA A 204 -12.57 -17.15 -6.80
C ALA A 204 -13.04 -16.64 -8.17
N ALA A 205 -12.98 -17.47 -9.22
CA ALA A 205 -13.21 -17.03 -10.60
C ALA A 205 -14.57 -16.33 -10.79
N GLU A 206 -15.63 -16.80 -10.10
CA GLU A 206 -16.95 -16.17 -10.15
C GLU A 206 -16.93 -14.77 -9.51
N THR A 207 -16.28 -14.61 -8.37
CA THR A 207 -16.12 -13.32 -7.68
C THR A 207 -15.27 -12.36 -8.50
N ALA A 208 -14.17 -12.84 -9.08
CA ALA A 208 -13.32 -12.04 -9.97
C ALA A 208 -14.09 -11.56 -11.21
N ALA A 209 -14.88 -12.43 -11.84
CA ALA A 209 -15.74 -12.06 -12.97
C ALA A 209 -16.79 -11.01 -12.57
N ALA A 210 -17.39 -11.15 -11.38
CA ALA A 210 -18.37 -10.18 -10.86
C ALA A 210 -17.74 -8.81 -10.57
N LEU A 211 -16.51 -8.76 -10.05
CA LEU A 211 -15.74 -7.53 -9.83
C LEU A 211 -15.35 -6.89 -11.16
N ASN A 212 -14.81 -7.65 -12.12
CA ASN A 212 -14.45 -7.17 -13.45
C ASN A 212 -15.66 -6.57 -14.19
N ALA A 213 -16.85 -7.14 -14.02
CA ALA A 213 -18.08 -6.61 -14.63
C ALA A 213 -18.53 -5.25 -14.05
N ARG A 214 -18.06 -4.88 -12.86
CA ARG A 214 -18.37 -3.62 -12.16
C ARG A 214 -17.26 -2.58 -12.28
N GLN A 215 -16.16 -2.94 -12.90
CA GLN A 215 -15.00 -2.08 -13.07
C GLN A 215 -15.15 -1.16 -14.29
N GLU A 216 -14.35 -0.11 -14.33
CA GLU A 216 -14.23 0.72 -15.54
C GLU A 216 -13.60 -0.09 -16.70
N PRO A 217 -13.96 0.19 -17.96
CA PRO A 217 -13.53 -0.61 -19.12
C PRO A 217 -12.02 -0.68 -19.36
N ALA A 218 -11.23 0.23 -18.80
CA ALA A 218 -9.76 0.28 -18.96
C ALA A 218 -9.10 0.80 -17.68
N PRO A 219 -9.11 0.01 -16.59
CA PRO A 219 -8.69 0.49 -15.27
C PRO A 219 -7.20 0.77 -15.17
N VAL A 220 -6.39 0.18 -16.05
CA VAL A 220 -4.93 0.29 -16.03
C VAL A 220 -4.41 0.84 -17.35
N SER A 221 -3.47 1.78 -17.31
CA SER A 221 -2.85 2.33 -18.52
C SER A 221 -1.86 1.33 -19.15
N THR A 222 -1.64 1.46 -20.46
CA THR A 222 -0.66 0.62 -21.18
C THR A 222 0.75 0.76 -20.58
N LEU A 223 1.13 1.96 -20.14
CA LEU A 223 2.42 2.20 -19.51
C LEU A 223 2.52 1.49 -18.15
N SER A 224 1.49 1.60 -17.31
CA SER A 224 1.43 0.93 -16.01
C SER A 224 1.50 -0.58 -16.15
N ALA A 225 0.75 -1.15 -17.10
CA ALA A 225 0.75 -2.58 -17.38
C ALA A 225 2.12 -3.07 -17.89
N ALA A 226 2.80 -2.29 -18.74
CA ALA A 226 4.13 -2.64 -19.24
C ALA A 226 5.17 -2.66 -18.12
N LEU A 227 5.14 -1.68 -17.21
CA LEU A 227 6.02 -1.61 -16.05
C LEU A 227 5.78 -2.78 -15.07
N ALA A 228 4.52 -3.10 -14.79
CA ALA A 228 4.16 -4.23 -13.93
C ALA A 228 4.61 -5.56 -14.53
N LEU A 229 4.38 -5.76 -15.84
CA LEU A 229 4.80 -6.96 -16.55
C LEU A 229 6.33 -7.11 -16.55
N ALA A 230 7.06 -6.03 -16.81
CA ALA A 230 8.53 -6.05 -16.74
C ALA A 230 9.03 -6.40 -15.33
N GLY A 231 8.37 -5.89 -14.29
CA GLY A 231 8.66 -6.24 -12.91
C GLY A 231 8.50 -7.74 -12.63
N LEU A 232 7.37 -8.32 -13.04
CA LEU A 232 7.11 -9.76 -12.85
C LEU A 232 8.06 -10.64 -13.66
N GLN A 233 8.39 -10.24 -14.90
CA GLN A 233 9.33 -10.97 -15.76
C GLN A 233 10.77 -10.97 -15.23
N ALA A 234 11.15 -9.98 -14.43
CA ALA A 234 12.43 -9.95 -13.74
C ALA A 234 12.49 -10.90 -12.53
N GLY A 235 11.37 -11.45 -12.13
CA GLY A 235 11.21 -12.35 -10.98
C GLY A 235 10.72 -11.63 -9.72
N PRO A 236 10.53 -12.38 -8.62
CA PRO A 236 10.12 -11.81 -7.33
C PRO A 236 11.09 -10.72 -6.87
N PRO A 237 10.59 -9.60 -6.28
CA PRO A 237 11.46 -8.56 -5.73
C PRO A 237 12.34 -9.13 -4.61
N ASP A 238 13.64 -8.87 -4.67
CA ASP A 238 14.54 -9.15 -3.56
C ASP A 238 14.40 -8.06 -2.49
N VAL A 239 13.73 -8.40 -1.39
CA VAL A 239 13.51 -7.50 -0.25
C VAL A 239 14.48 -7.76 0.91
N SER A 240 15.46 -8.64 0.75
CA SER A 240 16.39 -9.06 1.80
C SER A 240 17.19 -7.91 2.40
N ALA A 241 17.66 -6.99 1.55
CA ALA A 241 18.37 -5.80 1.99
C ALA A 241 17.47 -4.86 2.82
N THR A 242 16.21 -4.68 2.41
CA THR A 242 15.24 -3.87 3.18
C THR A 242 14.93 -4.51 4.53
N ILE A 243 14.78 -5.85 4.58
CA ILE A 243 14.55 -6.57 5.83
C ILE A 243 15.76 -6.43 6.77
N ALA A 244 16.97 -6.63 6.26
CA ALA A 244 18.20 -6.47 7.04
C ALA A 244 18.34 -5.02 7.58
N GLU A 245 18.07 -4.03 6.75
CA GLU A 245 18.13 -2.62 7.16
C GLU A 245 17.04 -2.26 8.16
N ARG A 246 15.83 -2.82 8.04
CA ARG A 246 14.77 -2.67 9.03
C ARG A 246 15.22 -3.13 10.43
N GLU A 247 15.87 -4.28 10.50
CA GLU A 247 16.39 -4.80 11.78
C GLU A 247 17.53 -3.93 12.33
N ARG A 248 18.41 -3.42 11.43
CA ARG A 248 19.47 -2.48 11.81
C ARG A 248 18.90 -1.16 12.34
N LEU A 249 17.92 -0.58 11.65
CA LEU A 249 17.23 0.63 12.06
C LEU A 249 16.50 0.43 13.40
N ALA A 250 15.80 -0.70 13.56
CA ALA A 250 15.14 -1.05 14.83
C ALA A 250 16.13 -1.15 16.00
N LYS A 251 17.32 -1.71 15.77
CA LYS A 251 18.40 -1.75 16.77
C LYS A 251 18.87 -0.33 17.12
N GLY A 252 19.16 0.52 16.13
CA GLY A 252 19.58 1.91 16.36
C GLY A 252 18.53 2.73 17.12
N LEU A 253 17.25 2.53 16.84
CA LEU A 253 16.17 3.16 17.60
C LEU A 253 16.15 2.72 19.07
N ARG A 254 16.37 1.42 19.36
CA ARG A 254 16.45 0.93 20.75
C ARG A 254 17.67 1.50 21.49
N GLU A 255 18.79 1.68 20.82
CA GLU A 255 20.00 2.33 21.39
C GLU A 255 19.73 3.80 21.76
N LEU A 256 18.75 4.44 21.15
CA LEU A 256 18.23 5.77 21.51
C LEU A 256 17.13 5.74 22.58
N GLY A 257 16.79 4.58 23.15
CA GLY A 257 15.75 4.43 24.16
C GLY A 257 14.31 4.39 23.58
N LEU A 258 14.17 4.21 22.28
CA LEU A 258 12.88 4.03 21.62
C LEU A 258 12.53 2.54 21.48
N GLU A 259 11.23 2.21 21.45
CA GLU A 259 10.78 0.81 21.37
C GLU A 259 9.94 0.59 20.08
N PRO A 260 10.60 0.40 18.92
CA PRO A 260 9.88 0.09 17.69
C PRO A 260 9.15 -1.25 17.81
N LEU A 261 7.90 -1.31 17.30
CA LEU A 261 7.15 -2.57 17.25
C LEU A 261 7.80 -3.56 16.27
N PRO A 262 7.68 -4.88 16.51
CA PRO A 262 8.05 -5.88 15.50
C PRO A 262 7.31 -5.66 14.20
N SER A 263 7.99 -5.81 13.06
CA SER A 263 7.40 -5.50 11.76
C SER A 263 7.73 -6.55 10.70
N TRP A 264 6.74 -6.86 9.86
CA TRP A 264 6.82 -7.68 8.65
C TRP A 264 6.59 -6.84 7.39
N THR A 265 6.98 -5.55 7.44
CA THR A 265 6.81 -4.60 6.33
C THR A 265 8.12 -3.89 6.02
N ASN A 266 8.08 -2.87 5.17
CA ASN A 266 9.20 -1.96 4.90
C ASN A 266 9.18 -0.70 5.78
N PHE A 267 8.58 -0.77 6.95
CA PHE A 267 8.53 0.35 7.91
C PHE A 267 8.52 -0.17 9.35
N LEU A 268 8.76 0.74 10.29
CA LEU A 268 8.63 0.53 11.74
C LEU A 268 7.62 1.51 12.32
N LEU A 269 6.78 1.05 13.26
CA LEU A 269 5.98 1.93 14.10
C LEU A 269 6.67 2.08 15.45
N VAL A 270 6.90 3.33 15.85
CA VAL A 270 7.61 3.70 17.08
C VAL A 270 6.65 4.47 17.98
N PRO A 271 6.08 3.82 19.02
CA PRO A 271 5.28 4.52 20.03
C PRO A 271 6.13 5.56 20.77
N HIS A 272 5.58 6.75 21.00
CA HIS A 272 6.24 7.79 21.80
C HIS A 272 5.22 8.83 22.24
N GLU A 273 5.32 9.31 23.50
CA GLU A 273 4.42 10.31 24.06
C GLU A 273 4.47 11.65 23.31
N ARG A 274 5.65 12.04 22.82
CA ARG A 274 5.90 13.26 22.03
C ARG A 274 5.90 13.00 20.53
N ALA A 275 5.18 11.98 20.04
CA ALA A 275 5.21 11.56 18.64
C ALA A 275 4.91 12.69 17.65
N ALA A 276 3.93 13.55 17.95
CA ALA A 276 3.57 14.67 17.07
C ALA A 276 4.69 15.75 17.02
N GLU A 277 5.34 16.02 18.14
CA GLU A 277 6.47 16.96 18.24
C GLU A 277 7.68 16.45 17.48
N LEU A 278 8.01 15.15 17.65
CA LEU A 278 9.11 14.52 16.94
C LEU A 278 8.85 14.51 15.42
N ALA A 279 7.63 14.22 14.98
CA ALA A 279 7.27 14.27 13.57
C ALA A 279 7.41 15.66 12.96
N ASP A 280 6.98 16.73 13.66
CA ASP A 280 7.16 18.12 13.21
C ASP A 280 8.63 18.52 13.20
N ALA A 281 9.39 18.17 14.23
CA ALA A 281 10.82 18.48 14.31
C ALA A 281 11.64 17.80 13.21
N LEU A 282 11.35 16.54 12.89
CA LEU A 282 11.95 15.82 11.79
C LEU A 282 11.55 16.41 10.42
N LEU A 283 10.27 16.77 10.25
CA LEU A 283 9.77 17.44 9.05
C LEU A 283 10.56 18.72 8.75
N ARG A 284 10.81 19.56 9.78
CA ARG A 284 11.61 20.79 9.66
C ARG A 284 13.10 20.55 9.39
N ARG A 285 13.58 19.32 9.51
CA ARG A 285 14.93 18.89 9.15
C ARG A 285 14.98 18.21 7.77
N GLY A 286 13.86 18.18 7.03
CA GLY A 286 13.77 17.50 5.74
C GLY A 286 13.71 15.96 5.84
N LEU A 287 13.33 15.42 7.01
CA LEU A 287 13.22 14.01 7.31
C LEU A 287 11.78 13.63 7.69
N PRO A 288 10.78 13.85 6.81
CA PRO A 288 9.39 13.57 7.15
C PRO A 288 9.15 12.11 7.47
N VAL A 289 8.55 11.85 8.63
CA VAL A 289 8.00 10.56 9.03
C VAL A 289 6.46 10.63 9.03
N ARG A 290 5.77 9.51 9.09
CA ARG A 290 4.30 9.52 9.12
C ARG A 290 3.81 9.56 10.57
N PRO A 291 3.14 10.63 11.02
CA PRO A 291 2.53 10.65 12.35
C PRO A 291 1.36 9.67 12.41
N SER A 292 1.23 9.00 13.55
CA SER A 292 0.16 8.09 13.93
C SER A 292 -0.29 8.42 15.34
N PRO A 293 -1.50 8.07 15.79
CA PRO A 293 -1.92 8.32 17.17
C PRO A 293 -0.94 7.70 18.17
N GLY A 294 -0.26 8.54 18.97
CA GLY A 294 0.73 8.12 19.98
C GLY A 294 2.00 7.45 19.42
N ALA A 295 2.30 7.60 18.12
CA ALA A 295 3.44 6.95 17.48
C ALA A 295 3.92 7.73 16.25
N ILE A 296 5.12 7.41 15.77
CA ILE A 296 5.60 7.76 14.43
C ILE A 296 5.83 6.48 13.63
N ARG A 297 5.45 6.47 12.34
CA ARG A 297 5.79 5.38 11.43
C ARG A 297 6.94 5.83 10.54
N ILE A 298 7.98 5.03 10.49
CA ILE A 298 9.25 5.30 9.81
C ILE A 298 9.42 4.28 8.68
N THR A 299 9.43 4.72 7.43
CA THR A 299 9.78 3.87 6.28
C THR A 299 11.28 3.57 6.32
N VAL A 300 11.66 2.31 6.12
CA VAL A 300 13.07 1.89 5.96
C VAL A 300 13.63 2.50 4.68
N HIS A 301 14.80 3.08 4.76
CA HIS A 301 15.46 3.73 3.65
C HIS A 301 16.84 3.08 3.37
N ARG A 302 17.76 3.78 2.70
CA ARG A 302 19.15 3.36 2.58
C ARG A 302 19.89 3.57 3.91
N PRO A 303 20.95 2.80 4.20
CA PRO A 303 21.68 2.89 5.48
C PRO A 303 22.16 4.31 5.82
N ASP A 304 22.68 5.05 4.84
CA ASP A 304 23.14 6.44 5.02
C ASP A 304 22.01 7.41 5.39
N ALA A 305 20.82 7.19 4.85
CA ALA A 305 19.64 7.99 5.16
C ALA A 305 19.07 7.63 6.56
N ASP A 306 19.03 6.34 6.88
CA ASP A 306 18.60 5.85 8.19
C ASP A 306 19.57 6.33 9.30
N ASP A 307 20.87 6.40 9.03
CA ASP A 307 21.86 6.98 9.96
C ASP A 307 21.60 8.48 10.21
N ARG A 308 21.26 9.25 9.17
CA ARG A 308 20.86 10.66 9.32
C ARG A 308 19.60 10.81 10.17
N LEU A 309 18.63 9.92 9.99
CA LEU A 309 17.40 9.91 10.80
C LEU A 309 17.70 9.60 12.27
N LEU A 310 18.53 8.56 12.53
CA LEU A 310 18.95 8.18 13.89
C LEU A 310 19.71 9.32 14.57
N ALA A 311 20.65 9.97 13.87
CA ALA A 311 21.36 11.12 14.40
C ALA A 311 20.40 12.27 14.77
N ALA A 312 19.44 12.60 13.88
CA ALA A 312 18.46 13.64 14.12
C ALA A 312 17.53 13.31 15.31
N LEU A 313 17.12 12.05 15.47
CA LEU A 313 16.35 11.59 16.62
C LEU A 313 17.15 11.69 17.91
N GLY A 314 18.44 11.30 17.91
CA GLY A 314 19.31 11.40 19.08
C GLY A 314 19.51 12.84 19.59
N GLU A 315 19.38 13.85 18.72
CA GLU A 315 19.41 15.26 19.11
C GLU A 315 18.05 15.77 19.66
N LEU A 316 16.95 15.08 19.37
CA LEU A 316 15.58 15.51 19.71
C LEU A 316 15.06 14.83 20.99
N LEU A 317 15.62 13.70 21.37
CA LEU A 317 15.26 12.94 22.57
C LEU A 317 15.99 13.47 23.82
#